data_9453eb4dd401553258f4d0493378dfb7
#
_entry.id   9453eb4dd401553258f4d0493378dfb7
#
_cell.length_a   1.000
_cell.length_b   1.000
_cell.length_c   1.000
_cell.angle_alpha   90.00
_cell.angle_beta   90.00
_cell.angle_gamma   90.00
#
_symmetry.space_group_name_H-M   'P 1'
#
loop_
_entity.id
_entity.type
_entity.pdbx_description
1 polymer ?
#
loop_
_entity_poly.entity_id
_entity_poly.type
_entity_poly.pdbx_seq_one_letter_code
_entity_poly.pdbx_strand_id
1 'polypeptide(L)'
;MAEEKSEQAQPVQPAQPAPQQPAQVVPAAKKQRVPRQKKPAKKPEKVIVLKSKRKEAVARASVKAGNGTIRINRMNVNTIEPREFKSAILEPINVSSITRELASRLSINVNVMGGGASAQAQAARGAIAKAMVAFADTDSIRKEYLRYDRFMLVDDTRRVEPKKFKGPKARARFQKSYR
;
A
#
# COMPACT_ATOMS: atom_id res chain seq x y z
N MET A 1 -19.59 -12.43 -64.64
CA MET A 1 -20.03 -13.78 -64.30
C MET A 1 -19.88 -13.85 -62.79
N ALA A 2 -20.81 -13.42 -62.03
CA ALA A 2 -22.15 -13.82 -61.63
C ALA A 2 -22.20 -15.29 -61.18
N GLU A 3 -22.29 -15.54 -59.91
CA GLU A 3 -23.08 -16.63 -59.34
C GLU A 3 -23.52 -16.27 -57.92
N GLU A 4 -24.74 -15.84 -57.82
CA GLU A 4 -25.55 -15.75 -56.62
C GLU A 4 -25.84 -17.17 -56.11
N LYS A 5 -25.58 -17.45 -54.83
CA LYS A 5 -26.17 -18.58 -54.13
C LYS A 5 -27.20 -18.07 -53.11
N SER A 6 -28.42 -18.17 -53.52
CA SER A 6 -29.63 -18.04 -52.69
C SER A 6 -29.63 -19.08 -51.58
N GLU A 7 -29.61 -18.66 -50.33
CA GLU A 7 -29.81 -19.50 -49.15
C GLU A 7 -31.31 -19.47 -48.76
N GLN A 8 -31.94 -20.61 -48.89
CA GLN A 8 -33.36 -20.82 -48.64
C GLN A 8 -33.62 -20.82 -47.12
N ALA A 9 -34.51 -19.92 -46.70
CA ALA A 9 -35.07 -19.92 -45.35
C ALA A 9 -36.03 -21.11 -45.17
N GLN A 10 -35.75 -21.96 -44.17
CA GLN A 10 -36.68 -23.00 -43.72
C GLN A 10 -37.65 -22.41 -42.68
N PRO A 11 -38.95 -22.77 -42.74
CA PRO A 11 -39.94 -22.26 -41.79
C PRO A 11 -39.84 -22.97 -40.44
N VAL A 12 -39.82 -22.14 -39.41
CA VAL A 12 -39.83 -22.58 -37.99
C VAL A 12 -41.21 -23.14 -37.65
N GLN A 13 -41.28 -24.41 -37.27
CA GLN A 13 -42.50 -25.05 -36.72
C GLN A 13 -42.74 -24.59 -35.29
N PRO A 14 -43.98 -24.31 -34.87
CA PRO A 14 -44.31 -23.96 -33.51
C PRO A 14 -44.20 -25.17 -32.58
N ALA A 15 -43.42 -25.03 -31.52
CA ALA A 15 -43.25 -26.03 -30.46
C ALA A 15 -44.56 -26.25 -29.68
N GLN A 16 -44.98 -27.50 -29.57
CA GLN A 16 -46.11 -27.93 -28.74
C GLN A 16 -45.77 -27.80 -27.24
N PRO A 17 -46.71 -27.40 -26.38
CA PRO A 17 -46.44 -27.36 -24.92
C PRO A 17 -46.38 -28.74 -24.33
N ALA A 18 -45.29 -29.02 -23.59
CA ALA A 18 -45.09 -30.24 -22.81
C ALA A 18 -46.07 -30.32 -21.61
N PRO A 19 -46.56 -31.52 -21.27
CA PRO A 19 -47.49 -31.69 -20.16
C PRO A 19 -46.84 -31.42 -18.81
N GLN A 20 -47.52 -30.59 -18.02
CA GLN A 20 -47.13 -30.26 -16.64
C GLN A 20 -47.28 -31.48 -15.73
N GLN A 21 -46.19 -31.97 -15.19
CA GLN A 21 -46.21 -32.96 -14.10
C GLN A 21 -46.47 -32.22 -12.77
N PRO A 22 -47.26 -32.79 -11.86
CA PRO A 22 -47.53 -32.13 -10.56
C PRO A 22 -46.31 -32.13 -9.70
N ALA A 23 -46.02 -30.96 -9.13
CA ALA A 23 -44.89 -30.70 -8.21
C ALA A 23 -45.02 -31.59 -6.98
N GLN A 24 -44.07 -32.53 -6.82
CA GLN A 24 -43.87 -33.25 -5.55
C GLN A 24 -43.23 -32.28 -4.54
N VAL A 25 -43.97 -32.01 -3.48
CA VAL A 25 -43.48 -31.22 -2.33
C VAL A 25 -42.46 -32.07 -1.58
N VAL A 26 -41.18 -31.77 -1.76
CA VAL A 26 -40.10 -32.37 -0.99
C VAL A 26 -40.01 -31.67 0.37
N PRO A 27 -40.11 -32.35 1.50
CA PRO A 27 -40.02 -31.70 2.81
C PRO A 27 -38.60 -31.11 2.99
N ALA A 28 -38.53 -29.84 3.35
CA ALA A 28 -37.31 -29.10 3.60
C ALA A 28 -36.45 -29.77 4.66
N ALA A 29 -35.36 -30.42 4.24
CA ALA A 29 -34.34 -30.95 5.15
C ALA A 29 -33.72 -29.78 5.96
N LYS A 30 -33.95 -29.78 7.27
CA LYS A 30 -33.34 -28.86 8.21
C LYS A 30 -31.82 -29.00 8.09
N LYS A 31 -31.16 -28.04 7.47
CA LYS A 31 -29.69 -27.93 7.44
C LYS A 31 -29.18 -27.84 8.89
N GLN A 32 -28.66 -28.93 9.40
CA GLN A 32 -27.96 -28.95 10.70
C GLN A 32 -26.78 -27.99 10.58
N ARG A 33 -26.81 -26.89 11.35
CA ARG A 33 -25.71 -25.96 11.49
C ARG A 33 -24.57 -26.70 12.21
N VAL A 34 -23.59 -27.13 11.45
CA VAL A 34 -22.32 -27.63 12.00
C VAL A 34 -21.75 -26.58 12.92
N PRO A 35 -21.46 -26.85 14.19
CA PRO A 35 -20.91 -25.87 15.11
C PRO A 35 -19.56 -25.41 14.58
N ARG A 36 -19.46 -24.12 14.25
CA ARG A 36 -18.22 -23.48 13.76
C ARG A 36 -17.20 -23.56 14.89
N GLN A 37 -16.26 -24.49 14.80
CA GLN A 37 -15.17 -24.62 15.76
C GLN A 37 -14.45 -23.26 15.85
N LYS A 38 -14.49 -22.64 17.02
CA LYS A 38 -13.74 -21.40 17.31
C LYS A 38 -12.27 -21.74 17.15
N LYS A 39 -11.61 -21.17 16.12
CA LYS A 39 -10.16 -21.27 15.97
C LYS A 39 -9.51 -20.79 17.27
N PRO A 40 -8.48 -21.50 17.79
CA PRO A 40 -7.81 -21.08 19.01
C PRO A 40 -7.36 -19.62 18.88
N ALA A 41 -7.65 -18.81 19.88
CA ALA A 41 -7.26 -17.40 19.92
C ALA A 41 -5.73 -17.32 19.84
N LYS A 42 -5.20 -16.80 18.72
CA LYS A 42 -3.77 -16.52 18.59
C LYS A 42 -3.39 -15.54 19.70
N LYS A 43 -2.29 -15.83 20.42
CA LYS A 43 -1.72 -14.91 21.40
C LYS A 43 -1.54 -13.54 20.73
N PRO A 44 -1.83 -12.41 21.40
CA PRO A 44 -1.68 -11.09 20.83
C PRO A 44 -0.22 -10.87 20.40
N GLU A 45 -0.01 -10.74 19.09
CA GLU A 45 1.30 -10.42 18.52
C GLU A 45 1.66 -8.98 18.88
N LYS A 46 2.88 -8.70 19.32
CA LYS A 46 3.37 -7.34 19.58
C LYS A 46 3.39 -6.56 18.25
N VAL A 47 2.46 -5.63 18.09
CA VAL A 47 2.38 -4.75 16.93
C VAL A 47 2.80 -3.34 17.36
N ILE A 48 3.82 -2.79 16.73
CA ILE A 48 4.31 -1.44 16.97
C ILE A 48 3.89 -0.56 15.81
N VAL A 49 3.28 0.60 16.10
CA VAL A 49 2.84 1.55 15.07
C VAL A 49 3.57 2.87 15.26
N LEU A 50 4.26 3.31 14.21
CA LEU A 50 5.04 4.55 14.21
C LEU A 50 4.70 5.41 12.99
N LYS A 51 4.88 6.72 13.15
CA LYS A 51 4.58 7.71 12.10
C LYS A 51 5.82 8.48 11.69
N SER A 52 5.89 8.88 10.43
CA SER A 52 6.84 9.86 9.91
C SER A 52 6.16 10.78 8.92
N LYS A 53 6.67 12.01 8.80
CA LYS A 53 6.09 13.04 7.94
C LYS A 53 7.16 13.65 7.03
N ARG A 54 6.76 13.95 5.79
CA ARG A 54 7.59 14.72 4.86
C ARG A 54 6.71 15.67 4.05
N LYS A 55 6.87 16.97 4.23
CA LYS A 55 5.95 17.98 3.67
C LYS A 55 4.51 17.66 4.07
N GLU A 56 3.63 17.43 3.09
CA GLU A 56 2.23 17.04 3.31
C GLU A 56 2.02 15.52 3.41
N ALA A 57 3.05 14.72 3.07
CA ALA A 57 2.96 13.26 3.15
C ALA A 57 3.10 12.78 4.61
N VAL A 58 2.22 11.87 4.99
CA VAL A 58 2.21 11.20 6.29
C VAL A 58 2.27 9.69 6.07
N ALA A 59 3.28 9.03 6.62
CA ALA A 59 3.43 7.59 6.62
C ALA A 59 3.20 7.02 8.02
N ARG A 60 2.47 5.91 8.10
CA ARG A 60 2.26 5.12 9.33
C ARG A 60 2.74 3.71 9.06
N ALA A 61 3.80 3.29 9.73
CA ALA A 61 4.33 1.94 9.66
C ALA A 61 3.82 1.12 10.83
N SER A 62 3.24 -0.04 10.55
CA SER A 62 2.92 -1.08 11.52
C SER A 62 3.89 -2.25 11.33
N VAL A 63 4.57 -2.63 12.39
CA VAL A 63 5.58 -3.68 12.38
C VAL A 63 5.19 -4.79 13.33
N LYS A 64 5.37 -6.02 12.86
CA LYS A 64 5.21 -7.25 13.63
C LYS A 64 6.26 -8.27 13.23
N ALA A 65 6.49 -9.28 14.06
CA ALA A 65 7.31 -10.43 13.69
C ALA A 65 6.73 -11.11 12.45
N GLY A 66 7.57 -11.49 11.49
CA GLY A 66 7.12 -12.06 10.22
C GLY A 66 8.27 -12.52 9.32
N ASN A 67 8.03 -12.59 8.01
CA ASN A 67 8.89 -13.22 7.02
C ASN A 67 9.55 -12.22 6.05
N GLY A 68 9.96 -11.04 6.51
CA GLY A 68 10.66 -10.07 5.67
C GLY A 68 9.78 -9.35 4.64
N THR A 69 8.47 -9.36 4.79
CA THR A 69 7.58 -8.73 3.82
C THR A 69 7.37 -7.25 4.12
N ILE A 70 7.59 -6.40 3.11
CA ILE A 70 7.35 -4.96 3.21
C ILE A 70 6.28 -4.57 2.21
N ARG A 71 5.22 -3.95 2.71
CA ARG A 71 4.08 -3.50 1.91
C ARG A 71 3.81 -2.02 2.13
N ILE A 72 3.55 -1.30 1.03
CA ILE A 72 3.14 0.10 1.05
C ILE A 72 1.79 0.23 0.38
N ASN A 73 0.82 0.79 1.10
CA ASN A 73 -0.56 0.89 0.64
C ASN A 73 -1.09 -0.45 0.09
N ARG A 74 -0.80 -1.56 0.81
CA ARG A 74 -1.14 -2.97 0.46
C ARG A 74 -0.35 -3.57 -0.70
N MET A 75 0.40 -2.79 -1.48
CA MET A 75 1.27 -3.28 -2.55
C MET A 75 2.63 -3.71 -2.01
N ASN A 76 3.25 -4.72 -2.61
CA ASN A 76 4.62 -5.11 -2.26
C ASN A 76 5.60 -4.03 -2.75
N VAL A 77 6.63 -3.74 -1.96
CA VAL A 77 7.69 -2.77 -2.35
C VAL A 77 8.34 -3.14 -3.69
N ASN A 78 8.43 -4.43 -4.01
CA ASN A 78 9.03 -4.88 -5.26
C ASN A 78 8.26 -4.45 -6.52
N THR A 79 6.97 -4.20 -6.40
CA THR A 79 6.08 -3.78 -7.51
C THR A 79 6.02 -2.26 -7.68
N ILE A 80 6.67 -1.49 -6.80
CA ILE A 80 6.60 -0.03 -6.85
C ILE A 80 7.48 0.51 -7.95
N GLU A 81 6.90 1.34 -8.80
CA GLU A 81 7.55 2.14 -9.82
C GLU A 81 7.38 3.65 -9.50
N PRO A 82 8.34 4.51 -9.84
CA PRO A 82 9.64 4.23 -10.45
C PRO A 82 10.69 3.66 -9.45
N ARG A 83 11.75 3.10 -10.00
CA ARG A 83 12.84 2.42 -9.26
C ARG A 83 13.47 3.30 -8.17
N GLU A 84 13.52 4.61 -8.40
CA GLU A 84 14.05 5.60 -7.45
C GLU A 84 13.27 5.61 -6.14
N PHE A 85 11.95 5.52 -6.20
CA PHE A 85 11.12 5.49 -4.99
C PHE A 85 11.31 4.17 -4.23
N LYS A 86 11.43 3.07 -4.95
CA LYS A 86 11.75 1.77 -4.35
C LYS A 86 13.09 1.80 -3.63
N SER A 87 14.15 2.36 -4.24
CA SER A 87 15.47 2.46 -3.62
C SER A 87 15.45 3.33 -2.36
N ALA A 88 14.77 4.47 -2.39
CA ALA A 88 14.60 5.33 -1.23
C ALA A 88 13.86 4.64 -0.06
N ILE A 89 12.83 3.84 -0.36
CA ILE A 89 12.05 3.11 0.64
C ILE A 89 12.89 1.99 1.28
N LEU A 90 13.72 1.30 0.49
CA LEU A 90 14.57 0.20 0.95
C LEU A 90 15.88 0.67 1.62
N GLU A 91 16.22 1.94 1.49
CA GLU A 91 17.45 2.51 2.03
C GLU A 91 17.66 2.20 3.52
N PRO A 92 16.68 2.34 4.45
CA PRO A 92 16.88 2.02 5.87
C PRO A 92 17.28 0.57 6.12
N ILE A 93 16.89 -0.34 5.23
CA ILE A 93 17.22 -1.76 5.36
C ILE A 93 18.65 -2.03 4.90
N ASN A 94 19.10 -1.27 3.90
CA ASN A 94 20.41 -1.47 3.27
C ASN A 94 21.56 -0.76 3.99
N VAL A 95 21.30 0.05 5.04
CA VAL A 95 22.34 0.80 5.77
C VAL A 95 23.37 -0.13 6.40
N SER A 96 22.93 -1.23 7.01
CA SER A 96 23.86 -2.17 7.64
C SER A 96 23.41 -3.63 7.48
N SER A 97 24.32 -4.58 7.78
CA SER A 97 24.00 -6.01 7.83
C SER A 97 22.96 -6.33 8.91
N ILE A 98 23.10 -5.68 10.08
CA ILE A 98 22.20 -5.86 11.24
C ILE A 98 20.77 -5.46 10.87
N THR A 99 20.60 -4.32 10.18
CA THR A 99 19.26 -3.86 9.74
C THR A 99 18.65 -4.79 8.72
N ARG A 100 19.46 -5.38 7.83
CA ARG A 100 19.00 -6.35 6.83
C ARG A 100 18.54 -7.67 7.46
N GLU A 101 19.29 -8.19 8.41
CA GLU A 101 18.90 -9.39 9.17
C GLU A 101 17.62 -9.16 9.98
N LEU A 102 17.51 -8.02 10.64
CA LEU A 102 16.31 -7.64 11.37
C LEU A 102 15.12 -7.57 10.42
N ALA A 103 15.24 -6.91 9.27
CA ALA A 103 14.18 -6.77 8.29
C ALA A 103 13.68 -8.13 7.77
N SER A 104 14.55 -9.13 7.62
CA SER A 104 14.15 -10.48 7.20
C SER A 104 13.20 -11.19 8.20
N ARG A 105 13.23 -10.80 9.47
CA ARG A 105 12.39 -11.35 10.55
C ARG A 105 11.14 -10.53 10.83
N LEU A 106 10.92 -9.43 10.08
CA LEU A 106 9.82 -8.50 10.29
C LEU A 106 8.82 -8.49 9.12
N SER A 107 7.58 -8.24 9.45
CA SER A 107 6.55 -7.88 8.46
C SER A 107 6.16 -6.42 8.70
N ILE A 108 6.43 -5.57 7.72
CA ILE A 108 6.24 -4.11 7.80
C ILE A 108 5.15 -3.70 6.82
N ASN A 109 4.05 -3.15 7.35
CA ASN A 109 2.99 -2.57 6.55
C ASN A 109 2.98 -1.06 6.74
N VAL A 110 3.14 -0.31 5.66
CA VAL A 110 3.17 1.16 5.67
C VAL A 110 1.97 1.70 4.93
N ASN A 111 1.17 2.52 5.60
CA ASN A 111 0.10 3.30 4.98
C ASN A 111 0.59 4.72 4.80
N VAL A 112 0.58 5.20 3.56
CA VAL A 112 1.05 6.54 3.19
C VAL A 112 -0.07 7.31 2.53
N MET A 113 -0.25 8.59 2.93
CA MET A 113 -1.25 9.47 2.35
C MET A 113 -0.74 10.92 2.28
N GLY A 114 -1.30 11.69 1.37
CA GLY A 114 -0.98 13.11 1.15
C GLY A 114 0.33 13.35 0.42
N GLY A 115 0.54 14.58 -0.02
CA GLY A 115 1.74 14.98 -0.75
C GLY A 115 1.92 14.33 -2.12
N GLY A 116 3.13 14.41 -2.66
CA GLY A 116 3.52 13.79 -3.93
C GLY A 116 4.35 12.51 -3.72
N ALA A 117 4.55 11.72 -4.78
CA ALA A 117 5.21 10.43 -4.73
C ALA A 117 6.60 10.45 -4.05
N SER A 118 7.44 11.45 -4.38
CA SER A 118 8.75 11.62 -3.72
C SER A 118 8.64 11.89 -2.21
N ALA A 119 7.68 12.72 -1.78
CA ALA A 119 7.46 12.99 -0.37
C ALA A 119 6.90 11.75 0.37
N GLN A 120 6.06 10.98 -0.30
CA GLN A 120 5.54 9.71 0.20
C GLN A 120 6.65 8.67 0.40
N ALA A 121 7.58 8.54 -0.57
CA ALA A 121 8.72 7.64 -0.46
C ALA A 121 9.62 8.02 0.72
N GLN A 122 9.92 9.31 0.90
CA GLN A 122 10.72 9.80 2.02
C GLN A 122 10.01 9.63 3.38
N ALA A 123 8.70 9.85 3.44
CA ALA A 123 7.93 9.61 4.65
C ALA A 123 7.89 8.11 5.00
N ALA A 124 7.73 7.22 4.01
CA ALA A 124 7.80 5.78 4.20
C ALA A 124 9.18 5.33 4.69
N ARG A 125 10.26 5.85 4.09
CA ARG A 125 11.65 5.65 4.53
C ARG A 125 11.81 5.93 6.03
N GLY A 126 11.41 7.12 6.48
CA GLY A 126 11.50 7.50 7.89
C GLY A 126 10.62 6.65 8.81
N ALA A 127 9.41 6.28 8.36
CA ALA A 127 8.53 5.42 9.14
C ALA A 127 9.09 4.01 9.33
N ILE A 128 9.71 3.42 8.30
CA ILE A 128 10.38 2.12 8.36
C ILE A 128 11.59 2.18 9.30
N ALA A 129 12.46 3.19 9.18
CA ALA A 129 13.62 3.36 10.05
C ALA A 129 13.23 3.46 11.53
N LYS A 130 12.25 4.31 11.86
CA LYS A 130 11.72 4.43 13.22
C LYS A 130 11.16 3.11 13.75
N ALA A 131 10.43 2.40 12.88
CA ALA A 131 9.80 1.14 13.23
C ALA A 131 10.82 0.04 13.51
N MET A 132 11.93 -0.02 12.76
CA MET A 132 13.02 -0.97 13.02
C MET A 132 13.74 -0.68 14.34
N VAL A 133 14.01 0.59 14.65
CA VAL A 133 14.61 0.98 15.93
C VAL A 133 13.71 0.61 17.11
N ALA A 134 12.41 0.88 17.02
CA ALA A 134 11.48 0.58 18.11
C ALA A 134 11.21 -0.92 18.29
N PHE A 135 11.37 -1.72 17.22
CA PHE A 135 11.22 -3.17 17.33
C PHE A 135 12.48 -3.84 17.90
N ALA A 136 13.66 -3.40 17.46
CA ALA A 136 14.94 -3.93 17.90
C ALA A 136 15.26 -3.56 19.36
N ASP A 137 14.73 -2.43 19.84
CA ASP A 137 14.98 -1.87 21.18
C ASP A 137 16.48 -1.76 21.50
N THR A 138 17.29 -1.48 20.46
CA THR A 138 18.76 -1.49 20.53
C THR A 138 19.32 -0.15 20.07
N ASP A 139 20.17 0.46 20.86
CA ASP A 139 20.83 1.74 20.54
C ASP A 139 21.81 1.66 19.35
N SER A 140 22.35 0.49 19.05
CA SER A 140 23.29 0.31 17.94
C SER A 140 22.68 0.72 16.59
N ILE A 141 21.49 0.23 16.26
CA ILE A 141 20.79 0.58 15.01
C ILE A 141 20.46 2.08 14.96
N ARG A 142 20.06 2.65 16.10
CA ARG A 142 19.80 4.08 16.21
C ARG A 142 21.05 4.92 15.92
N LYS A 143 22.21 4.53 16.44
CA LYS A 143 23.49 5.21 16.19
C LYS A 143 23.90 5.09 14.73
N GLU A 144 23.71 3.94 14.09
CA GLU A 144 24.00 3.73 12.66
C GLU A 144 23.15 4.62 11.78
N TYR A 145 21.84 4.70 12.03
CA TYR A 145 20.97 5.60 11.29
C TYR A 145 21.34 7.07 11.46
N LEU A 146 21.67 7.52 12.67
CA LEU A 146 22.11 8.90 12.93
C LEU A 146 23.43 9.23 12.23
N ARG A 147 24.34 8.25 12.11
CA ARG A 147 25.61 8.41 11.40
C ARG A 147 25.40 8.52 9.89
N TYR A 148 24.43 7.75 9.37
CA TYR A 148 24.13 7.72 7.94
C TYR A 148 23.32 8.96 7.51
N ASP A 149 22.14 9.15 8.09
CA ASP A 149 21.28 10.30 7.83
C ASP A 149 20.36 10.58 9.03
N ARG A 150 20.49 11.78 9.60
CA ARG A 150 19.64 12.25 10.69
C ARG A 150 18.14 12.21 10.33
N PHE A 151 17.77 12.49 9.08
CA PHE A 151 16.39 12.55 8.64
C PHE A 151 15.71 11.17 8.50
N MET A 152 16.42 10.09 8.75
CA MET A 152 15.77 8.78 8.90
C MET A 152 14.96 8.68 10.20
N LEU A 153 15.45 9.27 11.27
CA LEU A 153 14.80 9.20 12.58
C LEU A 153 14.05 10.48 12.95
N VAL A 154 14.51 11.63 12.47
CA VAL A 154 13.92 12.94 12.76
C VAL A 154 13.11 13.39 11.54
N ASP A 155 11.87 13.84 11.75
CA ASP A 155 11.04 14.36 10.67
C ASP A 155 11.59 15.69 10.17
N ASP A 156 11.67 15.85 8.85
CA ASP A 156 12.10 17.10 8.22
C ASP A 156 11.00 18.15 8.33
N THR A 157 11.32 19.26 8.95
CA THR A 157 10.40 20.38 9.21
C THR A 157 10.25 21.34 8.04
N ARG A 158 11.07 21.23 6.99
CA ARG A 158 11.04 22.15 5.85
C ARG A 158 9.68 22.12 5.15
N ARG A 159 9.06 23.31 5.03
CA ARG A 159 7.77 23.52 4.36
C ARG A 159 7.91 24.55 3.25
N VAL A 160 7.01 24.49 2.28
CA VAL A 160 6.91 25.52 1.25
C VAL A 160 6.34 26.80 1.89
N GLU A 161 7.00 27.93 1.67
CA GLU A 161 6.49 29.23 2.13
C GLU A 161 5.14 29.55 1.46
N PRO A 162 4.18 30.09 2.19
CA PRO A 162 2.90 30.50 1.62
C PRO A 162 3.09 31.56 0.53
N LYS A 163 2.33 31.43 -0.57
CA LYS A 163 2.31 32.44 -1.64
C LYS A 163 1.83 33.78 -1.08
N LYS A 164 2.55 34.87 -1.39
CA LYS A 164 2.16 36.25 -1.08
C LYS A 164 1.50 36.89 -2.28
N PHE A 165 0.68 37.90 -2.04
CA PHE A 165 0.09 38.73 -3.12
C PHE A 165 1.18 39.46 -3.93
N LYS A 166 0.84 39.95 -5.12
CA LYS A 166 1.75 40.60 -6.06
C LYS A 166 2.96 39.78 -6.52
N GLY A 167 2.81 38.43 -6.60
CA GLY A 167 3.86 37.58 -7.14
C GLY A 167 3.37 36.13 -7.45
N PRO A 168 4.07 35.42 -8.34
CA PRO A 168 3.72 34.03 -8.68
C PRO A 168 4.03 33.05 -7.55
N LYS A 169 5.00 33.36 -6.66
CA LYS A 169 5.41 32.56 -5.50
C LYS A 169 5.65 33.42 -4.26
N ALA A 170 6.08 32.81 -3.16
CA ALA A 170 6.31 33.52 -1.90
C ALA A 170 7.29 34.70 -2.02
N ARG A 171 8.38 34.48 -2.77
CA ARG A 171 9.45 35.49 -2.95
C ARG A 171 9.56 36.03 -4.39
N ALA A 172 9.05 35.31 -5.38
CA ALA A 172 9.07 35.73 -6.77
C ALA A 172 8.05 36.83 -7.02
N ARG A 173 8.45 37.86 -7.76
CA ARG A 173 7.60 38.96 -8.18
C ARG A 173 7.29 38.85 -9.67
N PHE A 174 6.20 39.47 -10.12
CA PHE A 174 5.94 39.63 -11.54
C PHE A 174 7.03 40.47 -12.16
N GLN A 175 7.42 40.09 -13.36
CA GLN A 175 8.39 40.90 -14.12
C GLN A 175 7.80 42.26 -14.42
N LYS A 176 8.54 43.31 -14.13
CA LYS A 176 8.19 44.69 -14.53
C LYS A 176 8.69 44.91 -15.95
N SER A 177 7.81 45.36 -16.83
CA SER A 177 8.18 45.83 -18.14
C SER A 177 8.34 47.33 -18.05
N TYR A 178 9.50 47.84 -18.45
CA TYR A 178 9.76 49.27 -18.65
C TYR A 178 9.66 49.51 -20.17
N ARG A 179 8.69 50.32 -20.58
CA ARG A 179 8.62 50.90 -21.91
C ARG A 179 9.28 52.24 -21.90
#